data_52f8219fb75a272969097e289fa18dee
#
_entry.id   52f8219fb75a272969097e289fa18dee
#
_cell.length_a   1.000
_cell.length_b   1.000
_cell.length_c   1.000
_cell.angle_alpha   90.00
_cell.angle_beta   90.00
_cell.angle_gamma   90.00
#
_symmetry.space_group_name_H-M   'P 1'
#
loop_
_entity.id
_entity.type
_entity.pdbx_description
1 polymer ?
#
loop_
_entity_poly.entity_id
_entity_poly.type
_entity_poly.pdbx_seq_one_letter_code
_entity_poly.pdbx_strand_id
1 'polypeptide(L)'
;MAALFVFSLFSALVDVFASERLQHVDPGSVAAVAFTLTGAFFCLLTVVRLRPARLRAVIRAHAADLAVLNITTAVTWLTLLYALKLMEPAVANVVSIAIGPACTVLLQFLWWKRDRVLPGELLSALGILLTLAGLVWASLDGRSGVGDRAALAMTLGLCAAVASGAGGAANVVFSARLGAAGVDVPTVMGLRFALVAAVGWTLAAFSGTEQLGRALVPGAVVAVIGVSIPAYLVQIGVRKVTPMTAAMICSLAPGLTLLIQLADDRLTFSVPSAAGIAVITVFIAFGLLARRGAPPAAAVQEGTPHAVSDR
;
A
#
# COMPACT_ATOMS: atom_id res chain seq x y z
N MET A 1 -13.95 13.45 4.64
CA MET A 1 -12.80 13.55 5.54
C MET A 1 -12.82 12.44 6.62
N ALA A 2 -13.90 12.30 7.41
CA ALA A 2 -13.97 11.29 8.47
C ALA A 2 -13.64 9.85 8.00
N ALA A 3 -14.16 9.41 6.85
CA ALA A 3 -13.88 8.07 6.32
C ALA A 3 -12.38 7.81 6.06
N LEU A 4 -11.64 8.80 5.58
CA LEU A 4 -10.19 8.68 5.34
C LEU A 4 -9.40 8.70 6.65
N PHE A 5 -9.84 9.48 7.63
CA PHE A 5 -9.21 9.44 8.96
C PHE A 5 -9.42 8.08 9.63
N VAL A 6 -10.64 7.55 9.56
CA VAL A 6 -10.95 6.20 10.08
C VAL A 6 -10.17 5.12 9.31
N PHE A 7 -9.97 5.28 7.99
CA PHE A 7 -9.07 4.43 7.22
C PHE A 7 -7.63 4.46 7.77
N SER A 8 -7.05 5.65 7.99
CA SER A 8 -5.68 5.79 8.51
C SER A 8 -5.56 5.17 9.91
N LEU A 9 -6.60 5.33 10.74
CA LEU A 9 -6.64 4.73 12.07
C LEU A 9 -6.70 3.20 12.02
N PHE A 10 -7.56 2.62 11.17
CA PHE A 10 -7.63 1.17 11.02
C PHE A 10 -6.37 0.57 10.41
N SER A 11 -5.75 1.25 9.45
CA SER A 11 -4.46 0.85 8.92
C SER A 11 -3.41 0.78 10.03
N ALA A 12 -3.31 1.83 10.84
CA ALA A 12 -2.37 1.90 11.95
C ALA A 12 -2.61 0.83 13.02
N LEU A 13 -3.87 0.61 13.40
CA LEU A 13 -4.25 -0.43 14.37
C LEU A 13 -3.87 -1.83 13.87
N VAL A 14 -4.13 -2.11 12.61
CA VAL A 14 -3.82 -3.42 12.02
C VAL A 14 -2.32 -3.62 11.90
N ASP A 15 -1.54 -2.61 11.53
CA ASP A 15 -0.10 -2.75 11.41
C ASP A 15 0.55 -3.12 12.77
N VAL A 16 0.13 -2.47 13.86
CA VAL A 16 0.61 -2.79 15.21
C VAL A 16 0.13 -4.18 15.64
N PHE A 17 -1.16 -4.46 15.49
CA PHE A 17 -1.73 -5.78 15.82
C PHE A 17 -1.06 -6.90 15.03
N ALA A 18 -0.90 -6.73 13.70
CA ALA A 18 -0.27 -7.73 12.86
C ALA A 18 1.20 -7.93 13.26
N SER A 19 1.94 -6.85 13.52
CA SER A 19 3.33 -6.95 13.97
C SER A 19 3.46 -7.75 15.27
N GLU A 20 2.55 -7.55 16.23
CA GLU A 20 2.52 -8.34 17.46
C GLU A 20 2.27 -9.82 17.19
N ARG A 21 1.23 -10.14 16.44
CA ARG A 21 0.84 -11.53 16.17
C ARG A 21 1.85 -12.28 15.29
N LEU A 22 2.47 -11.59 14.35
CA LEU A 22 3.47 -12.15 13.44
C LEU A 22 4.78 -12.57 14.14
N GLN A 23 5.00 -12.18 15.39
CA GLN A 23 6.12 -12.74 16.18
C GLN A 23 5.91 -14.23 16.48
N HIS A 24 4.66 -14.68 16.60
CA HIS A 24 4.29 -16.03 17.00
C HIS A 24 3.66 -16.86 15.87
N VAL A 25 3.28 -16.19 14.77
CA VAL A 25 2.58 -16.80 13.64
C VAL A 25 3.35 -16.54 12.34
N ASP A 26 3.31 -17.50 11.43
CA ASP A 26 3.93 -17.36 10.13
C ASP A 26 3.15 -16.34 9.25
N PRO A 27 3.83 -15.36 8.61
CA PRO A 27 3.20 -14.38 7.74
C PRO A 27 2.46 -15.00 6.56
N GLY A 28 2.98 -16.10 5.99
CA GLY A 28 2.32 -16.83 4.89
C GLY A 28 0.99 -17.42 5.32
N SER A 29 0.92 -18.00 6.53
CA SER A 29 -0.32 -18.53 7.10
C SER A 29 -1.36 -17.44 7.36
N VAL A 30 -0.93 -16.27 7.87
CA VAL A 30 -1.82 -15.10 8.04
C VAL A 30 -2.32 -14.61 6.68
N ALA A 31 -1.43 -14.51 5.66
CA ALA A 31 -1.81 -14.14 4.31
C ALA A 31 -2.82 -15.12 3.69
N ALA A 32 -2.60 -16.43 3.84
CA ALA A 32 -3.51 -17.46 3.35
C ALA A 32 -4.93 -17.22 3.85
N VAL A 33 -5.11 -17.07 5.16
CA VAL A 33 -6.43 -16.85 5.77
C VAL A 33 -7.00 -15.49 5.36
N ALA A 34 -6.22 -14.41 5.53
CA ALA A 34 -6.69 -13.05 5.29
C ALA A 34 -7.17 -12.85 3.86
N PHE A 35 -6.36 -13.25 2.87
CA PHE A 35 -6.69 -12.99 1.47
C PHE A 35 -7.66 -14.01 0.87
N THR A 36 -7.80 -15.20 1.47
CA THR A 36 -8.90 -16.10 1.15
C THR A 36 -10.24 -15.51 1.59
N LEU A 37 -10.33 -15.02 2.83
CA LEU A 37 -11.56 -14.41 3.34
C LEU A 37 -11.93 -13.14 2.56
N THR A 38 -10.95 -12.24 2.36
CA THR A 38 -11.18 -11.00 1.61
C THR A 38 -11.54 -11.29 0.16
N GLY A 39 -10.78 -12.17 -0.50
CA GLY A 39 -11.02 -12.56 -1.90
C GLY A 39 -12.36 -13.24 -2.06
N ALA A 40 -12.74 -14.18 -1.19
CA ALA A 40 -14.03 -14.84 -1.21
C ALA A 40 -15.18 -13.85 -1.03
N PHE A 41 -15.08 -12.90 -0.08
CA PHE A 41 -16.09 -11.87 0.14
C PHE A 41 -16.31 -11.01 -1.12
N PHE A 42 -15.25 -10.44 -1.69
CA PHE A 42 -15.39 -9.60 -2.88
C PHE A 42 -15.72 -10.39 -4.15
N CYS A 43 -15.25 -11.63 -4.27
CA CYS A 43 -15.61 -12.53 -5.36
C CYS A 43 -17.11 -12.85 -5.32
N LEU A 44 -17.65 -13.21 -4.15
CA LEU A 44 -19.08 -13.42 -3.95
C LEU A 44 -19.88 -12.17 -4.33
N LEU A 45 -19.46 -11.00 -3.85
CA LEU A 45 -20.10 -9.72 -4.18
C LEU A 45 -20.09 -9.46 -5.70
N THR A 46 -19.01 -9.81 -6.38
CA THR A 46 -18.87 -9.67 -7.84
C THR A 46 -19.79 -10.62 -8.58
N VAL A 47 -19.83 -11.91 -8.19
CA VAL A 47 -20.65 -12.94 -8.83
C VAL A 47 -22.15 -12.66 -8.67
N VAL A 48 -22.55 -12.14 -7.51
CA VAL A 48 -23.95 -11.74 -7.27
C VAL A 48 -24.36 -10.55 -8.14
N ARG A 49 -23.43 -9.64 -8.44
CA ARG A 49 -23.71 -8.42 -9.23
C ARG A 49 -23.55 -8.59 -10.73
N LEU A 50 -22.63 -9.44 -11.17
CA LEU A 50 -22.30 -9.62 -12.59
C LEU A 50 -22.69 -11.01 -13.07
N ARG A 51 -23.31 -11.05 -14.27
CA ARG A 51 -23.54 -12.31 -14.96
C ARG A 51 -22.20 -12.98 -15.31
N PRO A 52 -22.07 -14.31 -15.21
CA PRO A 52 -20.82 -15.04 -15.48
C PRO A 52 -20.21 -14.75 -16.86
N ALA A 53 -21.04 -14.53 -17.88
CA ALA A 53 -20.59 -14.18 -19.21
C ALA A 53 -19.85 -12.83 -19.23
N ARG A 54 -20.37 -11.80 -18.52
CA ARG A 54 -19.77 -10.49 -18.42
C ARG A 54 -18.45 -10.54 -17.62
N LEU A 55 -18.42 -11.31 -16.53
CA LEU A 55 -17.20 -11.51 -15.75
C LEU A 55 -16.10 -12.15 -16.60
N ARG A 56 -16.42 -13.20 -17.38
CA ARG A 56 -15.46 -13.81 -18.31
C ARG A 56 -14.96 -12.83 -19.37
N ALA A 57 -15.85 -11.99 -19.90
CA ALA A 57 -15.48 -10.96 -20.87
C ALA A 57 -14.49 -9.95 -20.27
N VAL A 58 -14.73 -9.45 -19.04
CA VAL A 58 -13.81 -8.56 -18.32
C VAL A 58 -12.45 -9.22 -18.11
N ILE A 59 -12.43 -10.48 -17.63
CA ILE A 59 -11.17 -11.21 -17.40
C ILE A 59 -10.38 -11.34 -18.71
N ARG A 60 -11.01 -11.70 -19.81
CA ARG A 60 -10.34 -11.86 -21.11
C ARG A 60 -9.84 -10.54 -21.69
N ALA A 61 -10.66 -9.49 -21.59
CA ALA A 61 -10.30 -8.16 -22.14
C ALA A 61 -9.16 -7.49 -21.37
N HIS A 62 -9.02 -7.76 -20.07
CA HIS A 62 -8.06 -7.10 -19.19
C HIS A 62 -7.09 -8.09 -18.51
N ALA A 63 -6.83 -9.25 -19.14
CA ALA A 63 -6.03 -10.33 -18.54
C ALA A 63 -4.63 -9.86 -18.11
N ALA A 64 -3.94 -9.07 -18.93
CA ALA A 64 -2.61 -8.55 -18.62
C ALA A 64 -2.63 -7.60 -17.41
N ASP A 65 -3.54 -6.62 -17.39
CA ASP A 65 -3.65 -5.68 -16.27
C ASP A 65 -4.05 -6.39 -14.96
N LEU A 66 -4.94 -7.39 -15.04
CA LEU A 66 -5.33 -8.23 -13.90
C LEU A 66 -4.18 -9.11 -13.41
N ALA A 67 -3.36 -9.66 -14.31
CA ALA A 67 -2.18 -10.44 -13.93
C ALA A 67 -1.17 -9.56 -13.18
N VAL A 68 -0.84 -8.38 -13.71
CA VAL A 68 0.08 -7.45 -13.05
C VAL A 68 -0.52 -6.97 -11.72
N LEU A 69 -1.82 -6.70 -11.66
CA LEU A 69 -2.50 -6.32 -10.40
C LEU A 69 -2.39 -7.42 -9.35
N ASN A 70 -2.55 -8.69 -9.71
CA ASN A 70 -2.37 -9.82 -8.80
C ASN A 70 -0.92 -9.93 -8.30
N ILE A 71 0.05 -9.81 -9.21
CA ILE A 71 1.48 -9.85 -8.85
C ILE A 71 1.81 -8.70 -7.88
N THR A 72 1.43 -7.48 -8.24
CA THR A 72 1.70 -6.31 -7.39
C THR A 72 0.98 -6.37 -6.05
N THR A 73 -0.25 -6.92 -6.01
CA THR A 73 -0.98 -7.18 -4.76
C THR A 73 -0.26 -8.20 -3.89
N ALA A 74 0.22 -9.31 -4.48
CA ALA A 74 0.96 -10.33 -3.75
C ALA A 74 2.28 -9.76 -3.20
N VAL A 75 3.05 -9.04 -4.02
CA VAL A 75 4.27 -8.35 -3.58
C VAL A 75 3.95 -7.41 -2.42
N THR A 76 2.98 -6.49 -2.59
CA THR A 76 2.63 -5.49 -1.56
C THR A 76 2.34 -6.13 -0.22
N TRP A 77 1.42 -7.08 -0.18
CA TRP A 77 0.91 -7.60 1.08
C TRP A 77 1.82 -8.62 1.73
N LEU A 78 2.41 -9.55 0.96
CA LEU A 78 3.34 -10.52 1.54
C LEU A 78 4.57 -9.82 2.11
N THR A 79 5.17 -8.91 1.34
CA THR A 79 6.36 -8.20 1.83
C THR A 79 6.03 -7.26 2.99
N LEU A 80 4.82 -6.65 3.04
CA LEU A 80 4.39 -5.87 4.20
C LEU A 80 4.31 -6.72 5.46
N LEU A 81 3.68 -7.90 5.39
CA LEU A 81 3.58 -8.80 6.55
C LEU A 81 4.95 -9.26 7.04
N TYR A 82 5.89 -9.53 6.13
CA TYR A 82 7.28 -9.83 6.51
C TYR A 82 8.00 -8.61 7.10
N ALA A 83 7.79 -7.40 6.55
CA ALA A 83 8.35 -6.19 7.12
C ALA A 83 7.84 -5.94 8.55
N LEU A 84 6.53 -6.07 8.78
CA LEU A 84 5.91 -5.93 10.11
C LEU A 84 6.41 -6.97 11.12
N LYS A 85 6.82 -8.16 10.66
CA LYS A 85 7.45 -9.18 11.50
C LYS A 85 8.87 -8.82 11.89
N LEU A 86 9.63 -8.20 10.98
CA LEU A 86 11.08 -8.05 11.09
C LEU A 86 11.51 -6.70 11.64
N MET A 87 10.66 -5.67 11.60
CA MET A 87 11.01 -4.32 12.00
C MET A 87 9.87 -3.61 12.76
N GLU A 88 10.14 -2.41 13.22
CA GLU A 88 9.17 -1.55 13.90
C GLU A 88 7.98 -1.22 12.99
N PRO A 89 6.72 -1.42 13.44
CA PRO A 89 5.53 -1.21 12.60
C PRO A 89 5.45 0.18 11.98
N ALA A 90 5.74 1.22 12.76
CA ALA A 90 5.70 2.59 12.26
C ALA A 90 6.77 2.86 11.18
N VAL A 91 7.97 2.28 11.32
CA VAL A 91 9.03 2.37 10.32
C VAL A 91 8.65 1.57 9.07
N ALA A 92 8.13 0.34 9.21
CA ALA A 92 7.63 -0.46 8.08
C ALA A 92 6.55 0.29 7.30
N ASN A 93 5.59 0.89 8.00
CA ASN A 93 4.49 1.66 7.41
C ASN A 93 5.00 2.89 6.67
N VAL A 94 5.85 3.71 7.30
CA VAL A 94 6.36 4.95 6.67
C VAL A 94 7.22 4.65 5.45
N VAL A 95 8.07 3.62 5.49
CA VAL A 95 8.87 3.20 4.32
C VAL A 95 7.95 2.78 3.17
N SER A 96 6.97 1.92 3.45
CA SER A 96 6.03 1.43 2.43
C SER A 96 5.20 2.56 1.82
N ILE A 97 4.74 3.54 2.61
CA ILE A 97 3.94 4.65 2.08
C ILE A 97 4.80 5.67 1.32
N ALA A 98 5.99 5.98 1.81
CA ALA A 98 6.81 7.06 1.28
C ALA A 98 7.57 6.68 0.01
N ILE A 99 7.92 5.40 -0.16
CA ILE A 99 8.69 4.93 -1.32
C ILE A 99 7.92 5.10 -2.65
N GLY A 100 6.60 4.91 -2.63
CA GLY A 100 5.76 5.01 -3.82
C GLY A 100 5.81 6.40 -4.48
N PRO A 101 5.42 7.47 -3.79
CA PRO A 101 5.52 8.84 -4.29
C PRO A 101 6.94 9.23 -4.69
N ALA A 102 7.95 8.90 -3.87
CA ALA A 102 9.35 9.22 -4.16
C ALA A 102 9.83 8.54 -5.45
N CYS A 103 9.57 7.24 -5.61
CA CYS A 103 9.90 6.52 -6.84
C CYS A 103 9.15 7.07 -8.05
N THR A 104 7.87 7.42 -7.90
CA THR A 104 7.07 7.98 -8.99
C THR A 104 7.68 9.29 -9.51
N VAL A 105 8.03 10.22 -8.62
CA VAL A 105 8.66 11.50 -8.98
C VAL A 105 10.00 11.28 -9.67
N LEU A 106 10.84 10.39 -9.14
CA LEU A 106 12.13 10.07 -9.75
C LEU A 106 12.01 9.42 -11.11
N LEU A 107 11.08 8.47 -11.28
CA LEU A 107 10.83 7.82 -12.57
C LEU A 107 10.30 8.83 -13.61
N GLN A 108 9.43 9.75 -13.21
CA GLN A 108 8.97 10.84 -14.08
C GLN A 108 10.13 11.77 -14.47
N PHE A 109 11.00 12.11 -13.53
CA PHE A 109 12.15 12.96 -13.79
C PHE A 109 13.18 12.29 -14.74
N LEU A 110 13.48 11.00 -14.53
CA LEU A 110 14.52 10.29 -15.26
C LEU A 110 14.06 9.74 -16.61
N TRP A 111 12.84 9.18 -16.68
CA TRP A 111 12.38 8.41 -17.85
C TRP A 111 11.14 8.98 -18.52
N TRP A 112 10.15 9.42 -17.75
CA TRP A 112 8.90 9.90 -18.32
C TRP A 112 8.89 11.41 -18.43
N LYS A 113 9.52 11.95 -19.45
CA LYS A 113 9.54 13.39 -19.74
C LYS A 113 8.15 13.99 -20.10
N ARG A 114 7.05 13.28 -19.87
CA ARG A 114 5.71 13.69 -20.25
C ARG A 114 5.13 14.81 -19.40
N ASP A 115 5.38 14.77 -18.08
CA ASP A 115 4.93 15.81 -17.17
C ASP A 115 6.15 16.53 -16.58
N ARG A 116 6.10 17.85 -16.49
CA ARG A 116 7.16 18.62 -15.84
C ARG A 116 7.14 18.29 -14.35
N VAL A 117 8.17 17.61 -13.87
CA VAL A 117 8.41 17.46 -12.43
C VAL A 117 8.79 18.83 -11.87
N LEU A 118 8.06 19.27 -10.86
CA LEU A 118 8.32 20.55 -10.22
C LEU A 118 9.54 20.44 -9.29
N PRO A 119 10.37 21.50 -9.17
CA PRO A 119 11.50 21.49 -8.24
C PRO A 119 11.12 21.11 -6.81
N GLY A 120 9.93 21.54 -6.34
CA GLY A 120 9.40 21.16 -5.03
C GLY A 120 9.07 19.68 -4.89
N GLU A 121 8.57 19.03 -5.94
CA GLU A 121 8.33 17.57 -5.93
C GLU A 121 9.65 16.79 -5.89
N LEU A 122 10.65 17.24 -6.64
CA LEU A 122 11.98 16.63 -6.63
C LEU A 122 12.66 16.79 -5.27
N LEU A 123 12.59 17.99 -4.68
CA LEU A 123 13.09 18.25 -3.33
C LEU A 123 12.39 17.37 -2.29
N SER A 124 11.07 17.23 -2.40
CA SER A 124 10.29 16.33 -1.55
C SER A 124 10.76 14.89 -1.69
N ALA A 125 10.88 14.37 -2.91
CA ALA A 125 11.32 13.00 -3.17
C ALA A 125 12.73 12.73 -2.61
N LEU A 126 13.66 13.65 -2.84
CA LEU A 126 15.04 13.55 -2.30
C LEU A 126 15.03 13.62 -0.78
N GLY A 127 14.27 14.55 -0.18
CA GLY A 127 14.13 14.65 1.28
C GLY A 127 13.56 13.38 1.91
N ILE A 128 12.54 12.78 1.29
CA ILE A 128 11.99 11.48 1.70
C ILE A 128 13.07 10.40 1.65
N LEU A 129 13.81 10.27 0.55
CA LEU A 129 14.83 9.23 0.40
C LEU A 129 15.99 9.40 1.37
N LEU A 130 16.46 10.64 1.61
CA LEU A 130 17.49 10.92 2.59
C LEU A 130 17.02 10.58 4.01
N THR A 131 15.79 10.93 4.35
CA THR A 131 15.21 10.61 5.67
C THR A 131 15.02 9.10 5.84
N LEU A 132 14.57 8.40 4.79
CA LEU A 132 14.50 6.93 4.79
C LEU A 132 15.89 6.31 4.99
N ALA A 133 16.93 6.82 4.31
CA ALA A 133 18.30 6.35 4.52
C ALA A 133 18.77 6.56 5.97
N GLY A 134 18.42 7.70 6.58
CA GLY A 134 18.70 7.97 7.99
C GLY A 134 17.96 7.03 8.94
N LEU A 135 16.68 6.73 8.67
CA LEU A 135 15.90 5.75 9.44
C LEU A 135 16.47 4.33 9.33
N VAL A 136 16.89 3.95 8.12
CA VAL A 136 17.59 2.69 7.89
C VAL A 136 18.85 2.60 8.72
N TRP A 137 19.68 3.63 8.63
CA TRP A 137 20.92 3.68 9.43
C TRP A 137 20.66 3.59 10.92
N ALA A 138 19.70 4.38 11.44
CA ALA A 138 19.31 4.33 12.84
C ALA A 138 18.76 2.95 13.27
N SER A 139 18.01 2.29 12.38
CA SER A 139 17.50 0.94 12.63
C SER A 139 18.60 -0.12 12.67
N LEU A 140 19.59 -0.02 11.78
CA LEU A 140 20.75 -0.91 11.77
C LEU A 140 21.68 -0.69 12.95
N ASP A 141 21.74 0.54 13.49
CA ASP A 141 22.51 0.91 14.68
C ASP A 141 21.79 0.58 16.01
N GLY A 142 20.70 -0.19 15.96
CA GLY A 142 19.94 -0.62 17.15
C GLY A 142 19.12 0.48 17.83
N ARG A 143 18.96 1.64 17.20
CA ARG A 143 18.21 2.79 17.74
C ARG A 143 16.72 2.79 17.38
N SER A 144 16.22 1.72 16.80
CA SER A 144 14.79 1.54 16.52
C SER A 144 14.03 1.07 17.76
N GLY A 145 12.70 1.19 17.74
CA GLY A 145 11.84 0.77 18.84
C GLY A 145 11.85 -0.75 19.13
N VAL A 146 12.41 -1.56 18.23
CA VAL A 146 12.56 -3.02 18.45
C VAL A 146 13.89 -3.42 19.08
N GLY A 147 14.77 -2.47 19.42
CA GLY A 147 16.09 -2.72 20.03
C GLY A 147 17.05 -3.47 19.12
N ASP A 148 18.01 -4.16 19.73
CA ASP A 148 19.06 -4.92 19.02
C ASP A 148 18.48 -6.17 18.35
N ARG A 149 18.16 -6.05 17.06
CA ARG A 149 17.90 -7.19 16.17
C ARG A 149 19.09 -7.45 15.27
N ALA A 150 19.25 -8.72 14.84
CA ALA A 150 20.28 -9.06 13.87
C ALA A 150 20.19 -8.15 12.64
N ALA A 151 21.30 -7.54 12.23
CA ALA A 151 21.34 -6.62 11.09
C ALA A 151 20.74 -7.22 9.81
N LEU A 152 20.88 -8.54 9.62
CA LEU A 152 20.26 -9.26 8.50
C LEU A 152 18.74 -9.20 8.54
N ALA A 153 18.12 -9.42 9.71
CA ALA A 153 16.65 -9.37 9.85
C ALA A 153 16.13 -7.97 9.55
N MET A 154 16.82 -6.94 10.05
CA MET A 154 16.48 -5.54 9.80
C MET A 154 16.61 -5.17 8.31
N THR A 155 17.71 -5.61 7.66
CA THR A 155 17.90 -5.41 6.21
C THR A 155 16.82 -6.09 5.39
N LEU A 156 16.47 -7.34 5.72
CA LEU A 156 15.38 -8.06 5.05
C LEU A 156 14.02 -7.38 5.26
N GLY A 157 13.74 -6.91 6.47
CA GLY A 157 12.54 -6.16 6.79
C GLY A 157 12.43 -4.86 5.96
N LEU A 158 13.53 -4.13 5.83
CA LEU A 158 13.60 -2.94 5.02
C LEU A 158 13.39 -3.21 3.53
N CYS A 159 14.11 -4.22 2.97
CA CYS A 159 13.91 -4.63 1.58
C CYS A 159 12.44 -5.02 1.34
N ALA A 160 11.84 -5.70 2.29
CA ALA A 160 10.43 -6.07 2.24
C ALA A 160 9.51 -4.84 2.28
N ALA A 161 9.76 -3.84 3.14
CA ALA A 161 9.00 -2.60 3.20
C ALA A 161 9.10 -1.78 1.90
N VAL A 162 10.31 -1.68 1.32
CA VAL A 162 10.53 -1.02 0.01
C VAL A 162 9.78 -1.75 -1.10
N ALA A 163 9.87 -3.09 -1.15
CA ALA A 163 9.14 -3.90 -2.12
C ALA A 163 7.62 -3.74 -1.98
N SER A 164 7.12 -3.67 -0.74
CA SER A 164 5.72 -3.39 -0.44
C SER A 164 5.28 -2.04 -1.01
N GLY A 165 6.05 -0.99 -0.77
CA GLY A 165 5.74 0.35 -1.28
C GLY A 165 5.76 0.44 -2.80
N ALA A 166 6.77 -0.17 -3.44
CA ALA A 166 6.87 -0.24 -4.91
C ALA A 166 5.71 -1.03 -5.52
N GLY A 167 5.37 -2.18 -4.94
CA GLY A 167 4.22 -2.98 -5.32
C GLY A 167 2.91 -2.21 -5.15
N GLY A 168 2.76 -1.48 -4.04
CA GLY A 168 1.61 -0.63 -3.75
C GLY A 168 1.43 0.49 -4.77
N ALA A 169 2.51 1.17 -5.15
CA ALA A 169 2.47 2.20 -6.20
C ALA A 169 2.01 1.64 -7.55
N ALA A 170 2.59 0.52 -7.98
CA ALA A 170 2.18 -0.17 -9.20
C ALA A 170 0.71 -0.63 -9.12
N ASN A 171 0.30 -1.14 -7.98
CA ASN A 171 -1.07 -1.57 -7.71
C ASN A 171 -2.09 -0.43 -7.93
N VAL A 172 -1.79 0.78 -7.46
CA VAL A 172 -2.63 1.97 -7.69
C VAL A 172 -2.77 2.26 -9.18
N VAL A 173 -1.67 2.22 -9.94
CA VAL A 173 -1.67 2.49 -11.39
C VAL A 173 -2.57 1.50 -12.13
N PHE A 174 -2.40 0.19 -11.90
CA PHE A 174 -3.19 -0.84 -12.58
C PHE A 174 -4.65 -0.86 -12.14
N SER A 175 -4.94 -0.56 -10.87
CA SER A 175 -6.31 -0.37 -10.39
C SER A 175 -6.99 0.83 -11.09
N ALA A 176 -6.27 1.94 -11.27
CA ALA A 176 -6.78 3.12 -11.97
C ALA A 176 -7.02 2.83 -13.46
N ARG A 177 -6.13 2.09 -14.14
CA ARG A 177 -6.31 1.66 -15.53
C ARG A 177 -7.57 0.81 -15.72
N LEU A 178 -7.79 -0.18 -14.85
CA LEU A 178 -9.00 -1.00 -14.88
C LEU A 178 -10.26 -0.17 -14.61
N GLY A 179 -10.19 0.78 -13.68
CA GLY A 179 -11.28 1.72 -13.42
C GLY A 179 -11.59 2.62 -14.61
N ALA A 180 -10.58 3.15 -15.31
CA ALA A 180 -10.74 3.94 -16.55
C ALA A 180 -11.33 3.11 -17.70
N ALA A 181 -11.05 1.80 -17.73
CA ALA A 181 -11.66 0.86 -18.67
C ALA A 181 -13.10 0.45 -18.29
N GLY A 182 -13.70 1.06 -17.26
CA GLY A 182 -15.08 0.81 -16.83
C GLY A 182 -15.28 -0.43 -15.97
N VAL A 183 -14.21 -1.05 -15.44
CA VAL A 183 -14.33 -2.15 -14.49
C VAL A 183 -14.69 -1.58 -13.11
N ASP A 184 -15.78 -2.04 -12.53
CA ASP A 184 -16.27 -1.57 -11.23
C ASP A 184 -15.36 -2.05 -10.07
N VAL A 185 -15.35 -1.27 -8.99
CA VAL A 185 -14.48 -1.51 -7.83
C VAL A 185 -14.65 -2.91 -7.22
N PRO A 186 -15.87 -3.41 -6.95
CA PRO A 186 -16.04 -4.76 -6.42
C PRO A 186 -15.43 -5.84 -7.31
N THR A 187 -15.51 -5.70 -8.64
CA THR A 187 -14.93 -6.64 -9.59
C THR A 187 -13.41 -6.62 -9.54
N VAL A 188 -12.79 -5.43 -9.51
CA VAL A 188 -11.34 -5.30 -9.31
C VAL A 188 -10.91 -5.94 -8.00
N MET A 189 -11.63 -5.66 -6.91
CA MET A 189 -11.34 -6.24 -5.58
C MET A 189 -11.54 -7.76 -5.55
N GLY A 190 -12.57 -8.30 -6.22
CA GLY A 190 -12.81 -9.75 -6.29
C GLY A 190 -11.75 -10.53 -7.08
N LEU A 191 -11.10 -9.88 -8.06
CA LEU A 191 -10.14 -10.54 -8.95
C LEU A 191 -8.67 -10.34 -8.55
N ARG A 192 -8.35 -9.44 -7.61
CA ARG A 192 -6.96 -9.07 -7.30
C ARG A 192 -6.27 -9.92 -6.23
N PHE A 193 -7.01 -10.70 -5.45
CA PHE A 193 -6.45 -11.40 -4.28
C PHE A 193 -6.12 -12.88 -4.55
N ALA A 194 -6.35 -13.39 -5.76
CA ALA A 194 -6.16 -14.79 -6.07
C ALA A 194 -4.70 -15.25 -5.90
N LEU A 195 -3.75 -14.49 -6.42
CA LEU A 195 -2.34 -14.85 -6.35
C LEU A 195 -1.79 -14.74 -4.93
N VAL A 196 -2.10 -13.69 -4.19
CA VAL A 196 -1.63 -13.54 -2.81
C VAL A 196 -2.17 -14.64 -1.90
N ALA A 197 -3.43 -15.04 -2.10
CA ALA A 197 -4.01 -16.19 -1.39
C ALA A 197 -3.29 -17.49 -1.78
N ALA A 198 -3.08 -17.75 -3.07
CA ALA A 198 -2.39 -18.96 -3.54
C ALA A 198 -0.96 -19.04 -2.99
N VAL A 199 -0.18 -17.97 -3.05
CA VAL A 199 1.18 -17.93 -2.48
C VAL A 199 1.13 -18.08 -0.96
N GLY A 200 0.16 -17.42 -0.28
CA GLY A 200 -0.06 -17.60 1.16
C GLY A 200 -0.29 -19.07 1.54
N TRP A 201 -1.17 -19.77 0.83
CA TRP A 201 -1.41 -21.21 1.06
C TRP A 201 -0.18 -22.07 0.78
N THR A 202 0.60 -21.74 -0.25
CA THR A 202 1.86 -22.43 -0.53
C THR A 202 2.83 -22.28 0.63
N LEU A 203 3.01 -21.06 1.15
CA LEU A 203 3.87 -20.81 2.32
C LEU A 203 3.33 -21.49 3.58
N ALA A 204 2.02 -21.42 3.82
CA ALA A 204 1.37 -22.07 4.96
C ALA A 204 1.55 -23.61 4.95
N ALA A 205 1.57 -24.22 3.77
CA ALA A 205 1.83 -25.67 3.64
C ALA A 205 3.22 -26.07 4.14
N PHE A 206 4.22 -25.20 4.00
CA PHE A 206 5.57 -25.42 4.55
C PHE A 206 5.66 -25.14 6.05
N SER A 207 4.79 -24.27 6.59
CA SER A 207 4.80 -23.89 8.01
C SER A 207 4.04 -24.87 8.93
N GLY A 208 3.24 -25.75 8.36
CA GLY A 208 2.48 -26.78 9.07
C GLY A 208 1.11 -26.33 9.58
N THR A 209 0.28 -27.33 9.92
CA THR A 209 -1.15 -27.12 10.30
C THR A 209 -1.34 -26.35 11.60
N GLU A 210 -0.40 -26.45 12.53
CA GLU A 210 -0.43 -25.71 13.80
C GLU A 210 -0.34 -24.20 13.58
N GLN A 211 0.55 -23.75 12.69
CA GLN A 211 0.69 -22.34 12.32
C GLN A 211 -0.56 -21.83 11.63
N LEU A 212 -1.19 -22.64 10.80
CA LEU A 212 -2.45 -22.27 10.15
C LEU A 212 -3.57 -22.10 11.19
N GLY A 213 -3.68 -22.98 12.18
CA GLY A 213 -4.65 -22.82 13.28
C GLY A 213 -4.46 -21.52 14.05
N ARG A 214 -3.20 -21.18 14.37
CA ARG A 214 -2.86 -19.92 15.05
C ARG A 214 -3.11 -18.69 14.18
N ALA A 215 -3.07 -18.83 12.85
CA ALA A 215 -3.31 -17.74 11.90
C ALA A 215 -4.79 -17.38 11.70
N LEU A 216 -5.74 -18.20 12.12
CA LEU A 216 -7.17 -17.99 11.85
C LEU A 216 -7.67 -16.63 12.37
N VAL A 217 -7.42 -16.32 13.64
CA VAL A 217 -7.86 -15.06 14.26
C VAL A 217 -7.09 -13.87 13.70
N PRO A 218 -5.73 -13.86 13.69
CA PRO A 218 -4.98 -12.76 13.08
C PRO A 218 -5.35 -12.54 11.61
N GLY A 219 -5.47 -13.60 10.83
CA GLY A 219 -5.86 -13.53 9.42
C GLY A 219 -7.26 -12.95 9.22
N ALA A 220 -8.24 -13.33 10.05
CA ALA A 220 -9.59 -12.76 10.00
C ALA A 220 -9.60 -11.26 10.36
N VAL A 221 -8.83 -10.85 11.36
CA VAL A 221 -8.69 -9.43 11.74
C VAL A 221 -8.05 -8.64 10.59
N VAL A 222 -6.97 -9.13 10.00
CA VAL A 222 -6.35 -8.49 8.82
C VAL A 222 -7.32 -8.44 7.65
N ALA A 223 -8.09 -9.51 7.38
CA ALA A 223 -9.08 -9.52 6.30
C ALA A 223 -10.14 -8.42 6.46
N VAL A 224 -10.70 -8.27 7.65
CA VAL A 224 -11.81 -7.35 7.91
C VAL A 224 -11.29 -5.93 8.16
N ILE A 225 -10.43 -5.77 9.16
CA ILE A 225 -9.99 -4.45 9.66
C ILE A 225 -8.84 -3.91 8.81
N GLY A 226 -7.94 -4.77 8.30
CA GLY A 226 -6.78 -4.36 7.51
C GLY A 226 -7.08 -4.15 6.03
N VAL A 227 -7.99 -4.92 5.46
CA VAL A 227 -8.20 -4.91 4.00
C VAL A 227 -9.61 -4.49 3.64
N SER A 228 -10.65 -5.22 4.08
CA SER A 228 -12.01 -5.04 3.56
C SER A 228 -12.62 -3.69 3.95
N ILE A 229 -12.60 -3.33 5.22
CA ILE A 229 -13.13 -2.04 5.71
C ILE A 229 -12.30 -0.87 5.18
N PRO A 230 -10.95 -0.85 5.27
CA PRO A 230 -10.15 0.22 4.72
C PRO A 230 -10.36 0.45 3.23
N ALA A 231 -10.41 -0.61 2.43
CA ALA A 231 -10.68 -0.50 1.00
C ALA A 231 -12.03 0.20 0.71
N TYR A 232 -13.07 -0.12 1.47
CA TYR A 232 -14.38 0.51 1.35
C TYR A 232 -14.36 1.97 1.78
N LEU A 233 -13.70 2.28 2.90
CA LEU A 233 -13.59 3.64 3.43
C LEU A 233 -12.82 4.57 2.50
N VAL A 234 -11.72 4.08 1.90
CA VAL A 234 -10.97 4.84 0.87
C VAL A 234 -11.86 5.17 -0.32
N GLN A 235 -12.63 4.22 -0.82
CA GLN A 235 -13.50 4.43 -1.97
C GLN A 235 -14.57 5.50 -1.69
N ILE A 236 -15.16 5.52 -0.50
CA ILE A 236 -16.10 6.58 -0.09
C ILE A 236 -15.38 7.91 0.12
N GLY A 237 -14.22 7.86 0.77
CA GLY A 237 -13.46 9.05 1.16
C GLY A 237 -12.96 9.83 -0.05
N VAL A 238 -12.32 9.17 -1.00
CA VAL A 238 -11.73 9.78 -2.20
C VAL A 238 -12.78 10.46 -3.09
N ARG A 239 -14.01 9.96 -3.11
CA ARG A 239 -15.10 10.59 -3.86
C ARG A 239 -15.58 11.93 -3.29
N LYS A 240 -15.27 12.21 -2.01
CA LYS A 240 -15.81 13.38 -1.27
C LYS A 240 -14.77 14.48 -1.02
N VAL A 241 -13.51 14.23 -1.38
CA VAL A 241 -12.41 15.18 -1.14
C VAL A 241 -11.49 15.24 -2.36
N THR A 242 -10.67 16.29 -2.45
CA THR A 242 -9.65 16.35 -3.50
C THR A 242 -8.60 15.26 -3.29
N PRO A 243 -7.96 14.75 -4.36
CA PRO A 243 -6.90 13.75 -4.25
C PRO A 243 -5.79 14.15 -3.28
N MET A 244 -5.48 15.44 -3.24
CA MET A 244 -4.50 16.01 -2.33
C MET A 244 -4.93 15.88 -0.86
N THR A 245 -6.17 16.28 -0.53
CA THR A 245 -6.71 16.14 0.83
C THR A 245 -6.71 14.67 1.25
N ALA A 246 -7.06 13.75 0.34
CA ALA A 246 -6.99 12.32 0.59
C ALA A 246 -5.57 11.87 0.93
N ALA A 247 -4.58 12.25 0.12
CA ALA A 247 -3.17 11.91 0.33
C ALA A 247 -2.63 12.47 1.66
N MET A 248 -2.97 13.73 2.01
CA MET A 248 -2.56 14.34 3.28
C MET A 248 -3.16 13.60 4.49
N ILE A 249 -4.42 13.16 4.44
CA ILE A 249 -5.04 12.42 5.54
C ILE A 249 -4.39 11.02 5.64
N CYS A 250 -4.17 10.35 4.51
CA CYS A 250 -3.52 9.02 4.50
C CYS A 250 -2.07 9.08 5.00
N SER A 251 -1.35 10.20 4.80
CA SER A 251 0.01 10.37 5.32
C SER A 251 0.09 10.50 6.85
N LEU A 252 -1.04 10.59 7.54
CA LEU A 252 -1.08 10.52 9.01
C LEU A 252 -0.95 9.09 9.55
N ALA A 253 -1.16 8.06 8.70
CA ALA A 253 -1.12 6.67 9.15
C ALA A 253 0.18 6.30 9.87
N PRO A 254 1.40 6.61 9.39
CA PRO A 254 2.62 6.27 10.12
C PRO A 254 2.74 6.94 11.49
N GLY A 255 2.26 8.19 11.61
CA GLY A 255 2.20 8.89 12.90
C GLY A 255 1.22 8.24 13.88
N LEU A 256 0.05 7.81 13.38
CA LEU A 256 -0.91 7.05 14.19
C LEU A 256 -0.34 5.68 14.57
N THR A 257 0.35 4.99 13.68
CA THR A 257 1.03 3.72 13.98
C THR A 257 2.07 3.92 15.08
N LEU A 258 2.87 5.00 15.03
CA LEU A 258 3.83 5.34 16.07
C LEU A 258 3.15 5.57 17.43
N LEU A 259 2.02 6.27 17.47
CA LEU A 259 1.28 6.50 18.72
C LEU A 259 0.67 5.20 19.27
N ILE A 260 0.09 4.37 18.42
CA ILE A 260 -0.57 3.13 18.83
C ILE A 260 0.47 2.09 19.30
N GLN A 261 1.63 2.01 18.65
CA GLN A 261 2.68 1.08 19.02
C GLN A 261 3.28 1.36 20.42
N LEU A 262 3.09 2.56 20.99
CA LEU A 262 3.50 2.85 22.37
C LEU A 262 2.69 2.04 23.41
N ALA A 263 1.55 1.49 23.01
CA ALA A 263 0.77 0.56 23.85
C ALA A 263 1.26 -0.90 23.76
N ASP A 264 2.26 -1.18 22.92
CA ASP A 264 2.89 -2.50 22.77
C ASP A 264 4.15 -2.58 23.62
N ASP A 265 4.10 -3.33 24.73
CA ASP A 265 5.21 -3.46 25.69
C ASP A 265 6.51 -4.01 25.09
N ARG A 266 6.47 -4.59 23.89
CA ARG A 266 7.65 -5.07 23.15
C ARG A 266 8.44 -3.94 22.51
N LEU A 267 7.83 -2.76 22.32
CA LEU A 267 8.39 -1.65 21.58
C LEU A 267 8.73 -0.51 22.52
N THR A 268 9.92 0.04 22.37
CA THR A 268 10.34 1.22 23.08
C THR A 268 10.19 2.47 22.22
N PHE A 269 9.95 3.62 22.84
CA PHE A 269 9.90 4.88 22.09
C PHE A 269 11.27 5.18 21.48
N SER A 270 11.33 5.27 20.17
CA SER A 270 12.52 5.61 19.41
C SER A 270 12.44 7.04 18.90
N VAL A 271 13.31 7.92 19.43
CA VAL A 271 13.41 9.31 18.97
C VAL A 271 13.78 9.39 17.47
N PRO A 272 14.75 8.61 16.96
CA PRO A 272 15.04 8.59 15.52
C PRO A 272 13.82 8.18 14.66
N SER A 273 13.06 7.15 15.08
CA SER A 273 11.84 6.73 14.36
C SER A 273 10.80 7.85 14.34
N ALA A 274 10.53 8.47 15.50
CA ALA A 274 9.57 9.57 15.61
C ALA A 274 9.97 10.79 14.77
N ALA A 275 11.23 11.20 14.84
CA ALA A 275 11.77 12.31 14.06
C ALA A 275 11.72 12.01 12.55
N GLY A 276 12.13 10.82 12.13
CA GLY A 276 12.09 10.40 10.73
C GLY A 276 10.67 10.37 10.16
N ILE A 277 9.70 9.83 10.90
CA ILE A 277 8.29 9.81 10.49
C ILE A 277 7.75 11.23 10.36
N ALA A 278 8.03 12.12 11.32
CA ALA A 278 7.62 13.51 11.26
C ALA A 278 8.20 14.23 10.04
N VAL A 279 9.49 14.08 9.78
CA VAL A 279 10.19 14.69 8.63
C VAL A 279 9.64 14.17 7.31
N ILE A 280 9.42 12.85 7.17
CA ILE A 280 8.82 12.27 5.95
C ILE A 280 7.41 12.81 5.73
N THR A 281 6.61 12.89 6.79
CA THR A 281 5.24 13.45 6.70
C THR A 281 5.27 14.90 6.20
N VAL A 282 6.21 15.71 6.69
CA VAL A 282 6.41 17.09 6.23
C VAL A 282 6.81 17.13 4.76
N PHE A 283 7.75 16.27 4.31
CA PHE A 283 8.14 16.23 2.90
C PHE A 283 7.01 15.75 1.98
N ILE A 284 6.20 14.78 2.40
CA ILE A 284 5.00 14.35 1.64
C ILE A 284 4.04 15.53 1.51
N ALA A 285 3.72 16.22 2.60
CA ALA A 285 2.86 17.40 2.59
C ALA A 285 3.41 18.52 1.70
N PHE A 286 4.73 18.78 1.78
CA PHE A 286 5.41 19.77 0.96
C PHE A 286 5.32 19.44 -0.54
N GLY A 287 5.59 18.19 -0.95
CA GLY A 287 5.48 17.76 -2.34
C GLY A 287 4.06 17.90 -2.89
N LEU A 288 3.05 17.58 -2.08
CA LEU A 288 1.64 17.73 -2.43
C LEU A 288 1.27 19.23 -2.58
N LEU A 289 1.77 20.11 -1.72
CA LEU A 289 1.54 21.54 -1.80
C LEU A 289 2.23 22.18 -3.01
N ALA A 290 3.45 21.75 -3.34
CA ALA A 290 4.17 22.20 -4.53
C ALA A 290 3.39 21.90 -5.81
N ARG A 291 2.76 20.74 -5.90
CA ARG A 291 1.92 20.36 -7.05
C ARG A 291 0.62 21.17 -7.14
N ARG A 292 0.09 21.67 -6.02
CA ARG A 292 -1.14 22.48 -5.99
C ARG A 292 -0.99 23.83 -6.69
N GLY A 293 0.21 24.41 -6.68
CA GLY A 293 0.54 25.69 -7.34
C GLY A 293 0.80 25.56 -8.85
N ALA A 294 0.86 24.34 -9.39
CA ALA A 294 1.08 24.13 -10.81
C ALA A 294 -0.22 24.31 -11.61
N PRO A 295 -0.16 24.98 -12.79
CA PRO A 295 -1.29 24.99 -13.69
C PRO A 295 -1.66 23.54 -14.07
N PRO A 296 -2.98 23.25 -14.23
CA PRO A 296 -3.42 21.92 -14.66
C PRO A 296 -2.68 21.56 -15.97
N ALA A 297 -2.13 20.33 -16.02
CA ALA A 297 -1.54 19.83 -17.24
C ALA A 297 -2.55 20.07 -18.38
N ALA A 298 -2.15 20.80 -19.42
CA ALA A 298 -3.01 21.10 -20.53
C ALA A 298 -3.61 19.78 -21.02
N ALA A 299 -4.94 19.68 -20.94
CA ALA A 299 -5.65 18.55 -21.51
C ALA A 299 -5.12 18.40 -22.93
N VAL A 300 -4.52 17.24 -23.22
CA VAL A 300 -4.13 16.90 -24.59
C VAL A 300 -5.40 17.06 -25.39
N GLN A 301 -5.47 18.14 -26.18
CA GLN A 301 -6.52 18.32 -27.16
C GLN A 301 -6.48 17.08 -28.03
N GLU A 302 -7.42 16.18 -27.79
CA GLU A 302 -7.77 15.15 -28.78
C GLU A 302 -8.06 15.90 -30.06
N GLY A 303 -7.18 15.66 -31.06
CA GLY A 303 -7.25 16.29 -32.34
C GLY A 303 -8.67 16.20 -32.88
N THR A 304 -9.29 17.32 -33.08
CA THR A 304 -10.48 17.46 -33.90
C THR A 304 -10.24 16.66 -35.21
N PRO A 305 -11.10 15.73 -35.57
CA PRO A 305 -11.02 15.10 -36.87
C PRO A 305 -11.17 16.21 -37.93
N HIS A 306 -10.16 16.37 -38.74
CA HIS A 306 -10.27 17.21 -39.93
C HIS A 306 -11.54 16.80 -40.67
N ALA A 307 -12.52 17.70 -40.71
CA ALA A 307 -13.62 17.60 -41.64
C ALA A 307 -13.03 17.52 -43.05
N VAL A 308 -13.16 16.36 -43.68
CA VAL A 308 -12.90 16.17 -45.10
C VAL A 308 -13.94 17.05 -45.81
N SER A 309 -13.47 18.14 -46.38
CA SER A 309 -14.24 18.99 -47.29
C SER A 309 -14.37 18.20 -48.58
N ASP A 310 -15.57 17.68 -48.84
CA ASP A 310 -15.97 17.27 -50.18
C ASP A 310 -15.98 18.47 -51.15
N ARG A 311 -15.18 18.35 -52.17
CA ARG A 311 -15.38 19.01 -53.48
C ARG A 311 -15.18 17.99 -54.60
#